data_1c4a778955682f180daf4169d3a37c46
#
_entry.id   1c4a778955682f180daf4169d3a37c46
#
_cell.length_a   1.000
_cell.length_b   1.000
_cell.length_c   1.000
_cell.angle_alpha   90.00
_cell.angle_beta   90.00
_cell.angle_gamma   90.00
#
_symmetry.space_group_name_H-M   'P 1'
#
loop_
_entity.id
_entity.type
_entity.pdbx_description
1 polymer ?
#
loop_
_entity_poly.entity_id
_entity_poly.type
_entity_poly.pdbx_seq_one_letter_code
_entity_poly.pdbx_strand_id
1 'polypeptide(L)'
;MAIKLILFIILIFPSIILAHSPIITKTNQIMTKSNPFVISKPEHSKAIFSELNGSEDYYKIESAIPFKFYAGITVPKLETCGRQNYFSFKILGADFKEIDGRDGATFDWWAWYEKYGKSWYWVGPEIGENFASNRMYNPGTYYIKVFNQTNTGKYALAVGDIEKFGLASIPKLLLTVRKLKKVFWAESNCR
;
A
#
# COMPACT_ATOMS: atom_id res chain seq x y z
N MET A 1 -0.63 39.34 27.03
CA MET A 1 -1.42 38.98 25.83
C MET A 1 -0.72 37.97 24.92
N ALA A 2 0.60 37.93 24.82
CA ALA A 2 1.35 37.02 23.94
C ALA A 2 1.23 35.54 24.31
N ILE A 3 1.16 35.17 25.59
CA ILE A 3 1.08 33.76 26.05
C ILE A 3 -0.23 33.07 25.65
N LYS A 4 -1.35 33.81 25.62
CA LYS A 4 -2.66 33.28 25.19
C LYS A 4 -2.71 32.96 23.67
N LEU A 5 -1.94 33.68 22.86
CA LEU A 5 -1.88 33.47 21.42
C LEU A 5 -1.09 32.19 21.06
N ILE A 6 -0.03 31.90 21.82
CA ILE A 6 0.80 30.70 21.62
C ILE A 6 0.02 29.43 21.99
N LEU A 7 -0.79 29.46 23.07
CA LEU A 7 -1.64 28.32 23.47
C LEU A 7 -2.73 28.01 22.42
N PHE A 8 -3.25 29.02 21.72
CA PHE A 8 -4.28 28.84 20.70
C PHE A 8 -3.72 28.21 19.40
N ILE A 9 -2.44 28.46 19.08
CA ILE A 9 -1.77 27.88 17.91
C ILE A 9 -1.50 26.38 18.14
N ILE A 10 -1.23 25.93 19.36
CA ILE A 10 -0.98 24.52 19.69
C ILE A 10 -2.26 23.66 19.58
N LEU A 11 -3.44 24.25 19.76
CA LEU A 11 -4.73 23.55 19.66
C LEU A 11 -5.23 23.34 18.20
N ILE A 12 -4.59 23.96 17.22
CA ILE A 12 -4.98 23.88 15.80
C ILE A 12 -4.11 22.87 15.01
N PHE A 13 -3.11 22.25 15.63
CA PHE A 13 -2.46 21.11 14.98
C PHE A 13 -3.42 19.90 15.04
N PRO A 14 -4.15 19.59 13.94
CA PRO A 14 -4.83 18.33 13.85
C PRO A 14 -3.77 17.25 14.05
N SER A 15 -4.02 16.32 14.94
CA SER A 15 -3.23 15.11 15.04
C SER A 15 -3.00 14.59 13.64
N ILE A 16 -1.78 14.70 13.13
CA ILE A 16 -1.38 14.11 11.85
C ILE A 16 -1.30 12.61 12.11
N ILE A 17 -2.45 11.97 12.18
CA ILE A 17 -2.63 10.52 12.19
C ILE A 17 -2.80 10.17 10.71
N LEU A 18 -2.00 9.81 10.11
CA LEU A 18 -1.04 9.00 9.47
C LEU A 18 -1.63 8.09 8.42
N ALA A 19 -1.44 8.48 7.15
CA ALA A 19 -1.64 7.64 6.00
C ALA A 19 -0.28 6.99 5.63
N HIS A 20 -0.30 5.78 5.12
CA HIS A 20 0.87 5.11 4.56
C HIS A 20 1.60 6.03 3.58
N SER A 21 2.93 6.07 3.65
CA SER A 21 3.76 6.86 2.75
C SER A 21 3.56 6.39 1.29
N PRO A 22 2.96 7.20 0.40
CA PRO A 22 2.66 6.74 -0.96
C PRO A 22 3.92 6.69 -1.81
N ILE A 23 4.10 5.55 -2.49
CA ILE A 23 5.11 5.31 -3.50
C ILE A 23 4.39 4.96 -4.79
N ILE A 24 4.73 5.61 -5.90
CA ILE A 24 4.19 5.28 -7.21
C ILE A 24 5.30 4.56 -7.97
N THR A 25 5.05 3.34 -8.43
CA THR A 25 5.97 2.65 -9.34
C THR A 25 6.02 3.38 -10.69
N LYS A 26 7.08 3.20 -11.44
CA LYS A 26 7.16 3.79 -12.79
C LYS A 26 6.09 3.15 -13.68
N THR A 27 5.47 3.95 -14.54
CA THR A 27 4.56 3.44 -15.57
C THR A 27 5.27 2.37 -16.41
N ASN A 28 4.61 1.23 -16.58
CA ASN A 28 5.17 0.04 -17.28
C ASN A 28 6.43 -0.55 -16.61
N GLN A 29 6.63 -0.32 -15.32
CA GLN A 29 7.69 -1.03 -14.61
C GLN A 29 7.30 -2.50 -14.46
N ILE A 30 8.07 -3.38 -15.08
CA ILE A 30 7.89 -4.83 -14.95
C ILE A 30 8.69 -5.28 -13.72
N MET A 31 7.99 -5.80 -12.73
CA MET A 31 8.56 -6.28 -11.46
C MET A 31 8.53 -7.80 -11.44
N THR A 32 9.57 -8.43 -11.99
CA THR A 32 9.70 -9.89 -12.11
C THR A 32 10.43 -10.52 -10.92
N LYS A 33 10.47 -11.85 -10.86
CA LYS A 33 11.31 -12.61 -9.90
C LYS A 33 12.78 -12.20 -9.95
N SER A 34 13.31 -11.94 -11.15
CA SER A 34 14.71 -11.54 -11.36
C SER A 34 14.96 -10.05 -11.16
N ASN A 35 13.91 -9.23 -11.23
CA ASN A 35 13.98 -7.78 -11.04
C ASN A 35 12.82 -7.28 -10.17
N PRO A 36 12.73 -7.69 -8.89
CA PRO A 36 11.63 -7.31 -8.01
C PRO A 36 11.78 -5.87 -7.53
N PHE A 37 10.68 -5.26 -7.13
CA PHE A 37 10.71 -3.99 -6.40
C PHE A 37 11.21 -4.23 -4.97
N VAL A 38 12.29 -3.56 -4.57
CA VAL A 38 12.87 -3.75 -3.22
C VAL A 38 12.14 -2.89 -2.19
N ILE A 39 11.57 -3.54 -1.19
CA ILE A 39 10.96 -2.90 -0.02
C ILE A 39 11.99 -2.79 1.09
N SER A 40 12.58 -1.61 1.24
CA SER A 40 13.47 -1.32 2.38
C SER A 40 12.65 -1.03 3.64
N LYS A 41 13.13 -1.45 4.82
CA LYS A 41 12.45 -1.24 6.11
C LYS A 41 10.99 -1.69 6.06
N PRO A 42 10.73 -3.00 6.02
CA PRO A 42 9.40 -3.57 5.80
C PRO A 42 8.37 -3.22 6.88
N GLU A 43 8.82 -2.86 8.08
CA GLU A 43 7.94 -2.43 9.17
C GLU A 43 7.40 -1.00 8.99
N HIS A 44 8.09 -0.17 8.16
CA HIS A 44 7.64 1.21 7.93
C HIS A 44 6.46 1.25 6.96
N SER A 45 5.43 1.95 7.37
CA SER A 45 4.18 2.11 6.63
C SER A 45 4.38 2.74 5.25
N LYS A 46 4.00 2.01 4.20
CA LYS A 46 4.06 2.41 2.78
C LYS A 46 2.83 1.92 2.03
N ALA A 47 2.31 2.73 1.13
CA ALA A 47 1.35 2.32 0.12
C ALA A 47 2.03 2.38 -1.26
N ILE A 48 2.30 1.23 -1.85
CA ILE A 48 2.98 1.12 -3.15
C ILE A 48 1.91 0.96 -4.22
N PHE A 49 1.70 2.04 -4.98
CA PHE A 49 0.74 2.10 -6.07
C PHE A 49 1.36 1.57 -7.36
N SER A 50 0.76 0.53 -7.91
CA SER A 50 1.24 -0.17 -9.10
C SER A 50 0.09 -0.59 -10.01
N GLU A 51 0.43 -1.17 -11.16
CA GLU A 51 -0.50 -1.68 -12.15
C GLU A 51 0.04 -2.96 -12.75
N LEU A 52 -0.76 -4.05 -12.69
CA LEU A 52 -0.45 -5.28 -13.41
C LEU A 52 -0.71 -5.08 -14.92
N ASN A 53 0.26 -5.47 -15.73
CA ASN A 53 0.23 -5.34 -17.19
C ASN A 53 0.51 -6.68 -17.87
N GLY A 54 -0.33 -7.68 -17.65
CA GLY A 54 -0.24 -9.00 -18.25
C GLY A 54 0.69 -9.98 -17.50
N SER A 55 1.33 -9.56 -16.41
CA SER A 55 2.18 -10.40 -15.58
C SER A 55 1.99 -10.09 -14.10
N GLU A 56 2.41 -11.02 -13.25
CA GLU A 56 2.45 -10.86 -11.80
C GLU A 56 3.56 -9.86 -11.39
N ASP A 57 3.31 -9.08 -10.35
CA ASP A 57 4.32 -8.20 -9.75
C ASP A 57 5.03 -8.87 -8.56
N TYR A 58 6.35 -8.70 -8.49
CA TYR A 58 7.18 -9.21 -7.42
C TYR A 58 7.84 -8.08 -6.63
N TYR A 59 7.72 -8.18 -5.30
CA TYR A 59 8.37 -7.31 -4.33
C TYR A 59 9.34 -8.13 -3.51
N LYS A 60 10.49 -7.58 -3.14
CA LYS A 60 11.51 -8.25 -2.33
C LYS A 60 11.71 -7.53 -1.01
N ILE A 61 11.80 -8.31 0.07
CA ILE A 61 12.16 -7.88 1.41
C ILE A 61 13.43 -8.62 1.81
N GLU A 62 14.42 -7.90 2.35
CA GLU A 62 15.59 -8.48 2.99
C GLU A 62 15.73 -7.88 4.38
N SER A 63 15.85 -8.73 5.40
CA SER A 63 16.07 -8.31 6.78
C SER A 63 17.10 -9.19 7.46
N ALA A 64 18.08 -8.56 8.11
CA ALA A 64 19.08 -9.24 8.93
C ALA A 64 18.63 -9.48 10.37
N ILE A 65 17.47 -8.92 10.77
CA ILE A 65 16.89 -9.03 12.10
C ILE A 65 15.43 -9.47 11.98
N PRO A 66 14.82 -10.06 13.03
CA PRO A 66 13.38 -10.30 13.06
C PRO A 66 12.60 -9.00 12.87
N PHE A 67 11.48 -9.05 12.17
CA PHE A 67 10.65 -7.89 11.87
C PHE A 67 9.16 -8.22 11.90
N LYS A 68 8.35 -7.26 12.30
CA LYS A 68 6.90 -7.34 12.13
C LYS A 68 6.54 -7.02 10.69
N PHE A 69 5.58 -7.75 10.16
CA PHE A 69 5.20 -7.55 8.78
C PHE A 69 3.68 -7.48 8.63
N TYR A 70 3.25 -6.40 8.00
CA TYR A 70 1.90 -6.21 7.50
C TYR A 70 1.93 -6.15 5.98
N ALA A 71 0.99 -6.79 5.32
CA ALA A 71 0.72 -6.62 3.90
C ALA A 71 -0.78 -6.66 3.64
N GLY A 72 -1.27 -5.73 2.83
CA GLY A 72 -2.66 -5.67 2.43
C GLY A 72 -2.82 -5.06 1.04
N ILE A 73 -3.91 -5.41 0.36
CA ILE A 73 -4.24 -4.87 -0.96
C ILE A 73 -5.42 -3.92 -0.84
N THR A 74 -5.30 -2.77 -1.48
CA THR A 74 -6.44 -1.89 -1.74
C THR A 74 -6.50 -1.55 -3.22
N VAL A 75 -7.70 -1.26 -3.71
CA VAL A 75 -7.89 -0.75 -5.07
C VAL A 75 -8.72 0.54 -5.05
N PRO A 76 -8.54 1.44 -6.02
CA PRO A 76 -9.37 2.63 -6.12
C PRO A 76 -10.85 2.26 -6.24
N LYS A 77 -11.71 2.91 -5.44
CA LYS A 77 -13.14 2.84 -5.62
C LYS A 77 -13.58 4.03 -6.44
N LEU A 78 -13.99 3.77 -7.68
CA LEU A 78 -14.53 4.77 -8.60
C LEU A 78 -16.05 4.89 -8.41
N GLU A 79 -16.60 6.07 -8.67
CA GLU A 79 -18.04 6.32 -8.48
C GLU A 79 -18.86 5.73 -9.61
N THR A 80 -18.32 5.72 -10.82
CA THR A 80 -19.01 5.34 -12.05
C THR A 80 -18.99 3.85 -12.35
N CYS A 81 -18.17 3.08 -11.66
CA CYS A 81 -18.10 1.63 -11.87
C CYS A 81 -17.90 0.86 -10.58
N GLY A 82 -18.32 -0.38 -10.56
CA GLY A 82 -18.05 -1.34 -9.50
C GLY A 82 -16.58 -1.72 -9.45
N ARG A 83 -16.21 -2.57 -8.49
CA ARG A 83 -14.86 -3.12 -8.41
C ARG A 83 -14.56 -3.99 -9.64
N GLN A 84 -13.51 -3.62 -10.37
CA GLN A 84 -13.16 -4.27 -11.63
C GLN A 84 -12.30 -5.52 -11.45
N ASN A 85 -11.46 -5.54 -10.40
CA ASN A 85 -10.48 -6.61 -10.19
C ASN A 85 -10.43 -7.06 -8.73
N TYR A 86 -10.10 -8.35 -8.55
CA TYR A 86 -9.90 -9.03 -7.27
C TYR A 86 -8.44 -9.46 -7.18
N PHE A 87 -7.64 -8.66 -6.50
CA PHE A 87 -6.21 -8.96 -6.35
C PHE A 87 -5.96 -9.90 -5.19
N SER A 88 -5.10 -10.86 -5.44
CA SER A 88 -4.55 -11.80 -4.48
C SER A 88 -3.07 -11.55 -4.29
N PHE A 89 -2.51 -12.01 -3.18
CA PHE A 89 -1.06 -12.00 -3.00
C PHE A 89 -0.57 -13.21 -2.22
N LYS A 90 0.71 -13.55 -2.42
CA LYS A 90 1.42 -14.62 -1.72
C LYS A 90 2.70 -14.08 -1.12
N ILE A 91 3.03 -14.56 0.07
CA ILE A 91 4.36 -14.39 0.68
C ILE A 91 5.16 -15.64 0.37
N LEU A 92 6.32 -15.45 -0.24
CA LEU A 92 7.22 -16.53 -0.64
C LEU A 92 8.54 -16.40 0.13
N GLY A 93 9.15 -17.54 0.42
CA GLY A 93 10.51 -17.60 0.95
C GLY A 93 11.60 -17.30 -0.09
N ALA A 94 12.85 -17.39 0.32
CA ALA A 94 14.01 -17.21 -0.56
C ALA A 94 14.05 -18.21 -1.73
N ASP A 95 13.49 -19.39 -1.53
CA ASP A 95 13.34 -20.47 -2.53
C ASP A 95 12.06 -20.34 -3.37
N PHE A 96 11.34 -19.23 -3.26
CA PHE A 96 10.04 -18.97 -3.89
C PHE A 96 8.91 -19.93 -3.51
N LYS A 97 9.08 -20.74 -2.46
CA LYS A 97 7.96 -21.51 -1.90
C LYS A 97 7.04 -20.61 -1.10
N GLU A 98 5.75 -20.90 -1.22
CA GLU A 98 4.71 -20.18 -0.50
C GLU A 98 4.81 -20.44 1.02
N ILE A 99 4.81 -19.36 1.79
CA ILE A 99 4.80 -19.35 3.26
C ILE A 99 3.40 -18.97 3.75
N ASP A 100 2.77 -18.01 3.09
CA ASP A 100 1.44 -17.47 3.40
C ASP A 100 0.83 -16.87 2.15
N GLY A 101 -0.47 -16.60 2.17
CA GLY A 101 -1.14 -15.95 1.05
C GLY A 101 -2.58 -15.58 1.36
N ARG A 102 -3.12 -14.73 0.53
CA ARG A 102 -4.53 -14.29 0.60
C ARG A 102 -5.13 -14.27 -0.79
N ASP A 103 -6.30 -14.86 -0.89
CA ASP A 103 -7.07 -14.88 -2.12
C ASP A 103 -8.10 -13.76 -2.13
N GLY A 104 -7.95 -12.84 -3.08
CA GLY A 104 -8.87 -11.72 -3.24
C GLY A 104 -10.20 -12.11 -3.88
N ALA A 105 -10.29 -13.24 -4.59
CA ALA A 105 -11.53 -13.68 -5.21
C ALA A 105 -12.56 -14.15 -4.18
N THR A 106 -12.08 -14.72 -3.07
CA THR A 106 -12.92 -15.22 -1.96
C THR A 106 -13.02 -14.26 -0.77
N PHE A 107 -12.27 -13.17 -0.81
CA PHE A 107 -12.26 -12.16 0.26
C PHE A 107 -13.49 -11.26 0.18
N ASP A 108 -14.02 -10.88 1.34
CA ASP A 108 -15.16 -9.95 1.44
C ASP A 108 -14.67 -8.49 1.43
N TRP A 109 -14.51 -7.93 0.22
CA TRP A 109 -14.01 -6.56 0.03
C TRP A 109 -15.01 -5.53 0.53
N TRP A 110 -14.50 -4.51 1.25
CA TRP A 110 -15.34 -3.45 1.81
C TRP A 110 -14.87 -2.05 1.41
N ALA A 111 -15.79 -1.09 1.39
CA ALA A 111 -15.49 0.28 1.01
C ALA A 111 -14.93 1.07 2.20
N TRP A 112 -13.83 1.77 2.00
CA TRP A 112 -13.19 2.61 3.01
C TRP A 112 -12.83 3.98 2.46
N TYR A 113 -13.15 5.03 3.23
CA TYR A 113 -12.78 6.40 2.89
C TYR A 113 -11.50 6.81 3.62
N GLU A 114 -10.44 7.01 2.86
CA GLU A 114 -9.17 7.50 3.36
C GLU A 114 -9.25 9.04 3.48
N LYS A 115 -9.21 9.54 4.72
CA LYS A 115 -9.50 10.95 5.05
C LYS A 115 -8.45 11.94 4.55
N TYR A 116 -7.17 11.56 4.50
CA TYR A 116 -6.06 12.45 4.16
C TYR A 116 -5.93 12.67 2.65
N GLY A 117 -5.92 11.60 1.89
CA GLY A 117 -5.97 11.65 0.44
C GLY A 117 -7.37 12.01 -0.07
N LYS A 118 -8.40 11.99 0.80
CA LYS A 118 -9.82 12.24 0.44
C LYS A 118 -10.24 11.38 -0.75
N SER A 119 -10.04 10.07 -0.61
CA SER A 119 -10.29 9.10 -1.68
C SER A 119 -10.93 7.84 -1.14
N TRP A 120 -11.83 7.25 -1.91
CA TRP A 120 -12.44 5.98 -1.62
C TRP A 120 -11.62 4.82 -2.15
N TYR A 121 -11.53 3.78 -1.35
CA TYR A 121 -10.90 2.50 -1.69
C TYR A 121 -11.84 1.34 -1.48
N TRP A 122 -11.64 0.28 -2.24
CA TRP A 122 -12.00 -1.05 -1.84
C TRP A 122 -10.83 -1.65 -1.08
N VAL A 123 -11.04 -2.06 0.16
CA VAL A 123 -10.06 -2.77 0.97
C VAL A 123 -10.22 -4.26 0.69
N GLY A 124 -9.13 -4.88 0.31
CA GLY A 124 -9.02 -6.29 -0.02
C GLY A 124 -8.31 -7.08 1.09
N PRO A 125 -7.80 -8.27 0.74
CA PRO A 125 -7.20 -9.18 1.70
C PRO A 125 -5.93 -8.60 2.33
N GLU A 126 -5.68 -8.97 3.60
CA GLU A 126 -4.50 -8.55 4.36
C GLU A 126 -3.89 -9.71 5.15
N ILE A 127 -2.59 -9.63 5.41
CA ILE A 127 -1.87 -10.36 6.46
C ILE A 127 -1.63 -9.38 7.59
N GLY A 128 -2.23 -9.64 8.71
CA GLY A 128 -2.39 -8.73 9.82
C GLY A 128 -3.86 -8.59 10.16
N GLU A 129 -4.19 -7.54 10.86
CA GLU A 129 -5.55 -7.22 11.26
C GLU A 129 -5.71 -5.71 11.42
N ASN A 130 -6.78 -5.13 10.87
CA ASN A 130 -7.08 -3.72 10.99
C ASN A 130 -5.91 -2.80 10.57
N PHE A 131 -5.25 -3.12 9.46
CA PHE A 131 -4.07 -2.42 8.93
C PHE A 131 -2.82 -2.47 9.83
N ALA A 132 -2.77 -3.41 10.79
CA ALA A 132 -1.67 -3.57 11.71
C ALA A 132 -1.06 -4.97 11.63
N SER A 133 0.26 -5.04 11.87
CA SER A 133 1.01 -6.30 11.90
C SER A 133 0.71 -7.07 13.18
N ASN A 134 0.32 -8.34 13.04
CA ASN A 134 0.11 -9.27 14.13
C ASN A 134 1.10 -10.47 14.12
N ARG A 135 2.06 -10.47 13.18
CA ARG A 135 3.01 -11.57 13.01
C ARG A 135 4.45 -11.09 12.93
N MET A 136 5.35 -11.87 13.52
CA MET A 136 6.80 -11.70 13.43
C MET A 136 7.38 -12.64 12.39
N TYR A 137 8.29 -12.13 11.55
CA TYR A 137 9.07 -12.89 10.57
C TYR A 137 10.52 -12.98 11.02
N ASN A 138 11.16 -14.11 10.77
CA ASN A 138 12.58 -14.30 11.05
C ASN A 138 13.48 -13.50 10.08
N PRO A 139 14.77 -13.28 10.42
CA PRO A 139 15.72 -12.74 9.45
C PRO A 139 15.75 -13.58 8.18
N GLY A 140 15.82 -12.94 7.02
CA GLY A 140 15.84 -13.64 5.74
C GLY A 140 15.39 -12.80 4.56
N THR A 141 15.27 -13.49 3.43
CA THR A 141 14.73 -12.94 2.18
C THR A 141 13.32 -13.45 1.96
N TYR A 142 12.42 -12.54 1.67
CA TYR A 142 11.01 -12.82 1.37
C TYR A 142 10.60 -12.11 0.10
N TYR A 143 9.62 -12.68 -0.59
CA TYR A 143 8.99 -12.05 -1.73
C TYR A 143 7.48 -11.93 -1.52
N ILE A 144 6.91 -10.82 -1.98
CA ILE A 144 5.46 -10.69 -2.13
C ILE A 144 5.17 -10.80 -3.62
N LYS A 145 4.33 -11.75 -3.99
CA LYS A 145 3.81 -11.87 -5.35
C LYS A 145 2.37 -11.35 -5.37
N VAL A 146 2.10 -10.32 -6.16
CA VAL A 146 0.74 -9.79 -6.39
C VAL A 146 0.25 -10.21 -7.75
N PHE A 147 -0.99 -10.68 -7.82
CA PHE A 147 -1.59 -11.19 -9.04
C PHE A 147 -3.12 -11.10 -9.00
N ASN A 148 -3.75 -11.26 -10.15
CA ASN A 148 -5.18 -11.56 -10.29
C ASN A 148 -5.39 -12.48 -11.52
N GLN A 149 -6.62 -12.83 -11.79
CA GLN A 149 -6.96 -13.79 -12.86
C GLN A 149 -6.41 -13.39 -14.25
N THR A 150 -6.43 -12.11 -14.58
CA THR A 150 -5.98 -11.56 -15.87
C THR A 150 -4.60 -10.92 -15.79
N ASN A 151 -4.04 -10.77 -14.60
CA ASN A 151 -2.85 -9.97 -14.32
C ASN A 151 -2.93 -8.55 -14.89
N THR A 152 -4.08 -7.91 -14.70
CA THR A 152 -4.30 -6.53 -15.14
C THR A 152 -4.94 -5.68 -14.05
N GLY A 153 -4.76 -4.36 -14.15
CA GLY A 153 -5.43 -3.37 -13.33
C GLY A 153 -4.58 -2.77 -12.21
N LYS A 154 -5.10 -1.68 -11.65
CA LYS A 154 -4.41 -0.83 -10.67
C LYS A 154 -4.72 -1.27 -9.25
N TYR A 155 -3.68 -1.29 -8.42
CA TYR A 155 -3.77 -1.63 -7.00
C TYR A 155 -2.79 -0.82 -6.17
N ALA A 156 -2.97 -0.82 -4.86
CA ALA A 156 -1.98 -0.39 -3.90
C ALA A 156 -1.64 -1.55 -2.97
N LEU A 157 -0.36 -1.90 -2.88
CA LEU A 157 0.17 -2.80 -1.88
C LEU A 157 0.56 -1.97 -0.65
N ALA A 158 -0.20 -2.10 0.43
CA ALA A 158 0.15 -1.54 1.73
C ALA A 158 1.10 -2.49 2.45
N VAL A 159 2.22 -1.98 2.99
CA VAL A 159 3.18 -2.75 3.78
C VAL A 159 3.62 -1.96 5.00
N GLY A 160 3.82 -2.69 6.12
CA GLY A 160 4.24 -2.12 7.39
C GLY A 160 3.17 -1.25 8.05
N ASP A 161 3.31 -1.02 9.34
CA ASP A 161 2.36 -0.27 10.17
C ASP A 161 3.04 0.79 11.04
N ILE A 162 4.39 0.84 11.06
CA ILE A 162 5.13 1.87 11.79
C ILE A 162 5.21 3.13 10.93
N GLU A 163 4.53 4.16 11.39
CA GLU A 163 4.51 5.41 10.67
C GLU A 163 5.70 6.30 11.01
N LYS A 164 6.42 6.73 9.98
CA LYS A 164 7.55 7.66 10.12
C LYS A 164 7.50 8.72 9.04
N PHE A 165 6.96 9.88 9.39
CA PHE A 165 6.96 11.07 8.53
C PHE A 165 7.87 12.17 9.10
N GLY A 166 8.76 12.69 8.26
CA GLY A 166 9.44 13.94 8.54
C GLY A 166 8.61 15.12 8.01
N LEU A 167 8.54 16.24 8.73
CA LEU A 167 7.85 17.45 8.28
C LEU A 167 8.32 17.91 6.89
N ALA A 168 9.59 17.69 6.56
CA ALA A 168 10.17 18.01 5.25
C ALA A 168 9.58 17.19 4.09
N SER A 169 8.91 16.05 4.36
CA SER A 169 8.30 15.21 3.33
C SER A 169 6.90 15.68 2.90
N ILE A 170 6.26 16.57 3.66
CA ILE A 170 4.87 16.98 3.42
C ILE A 170 4.64 17.58 2.02
N PRO A 171 5.47 18.50 1.49
CA PRO A 171 5.23 19.04 0.14
C PRO A 171 5.29 17.96 -0.94
N LYS A 172 6.25 17.03 -0.85
CA LYS A 172 6.37 15.89 -1.77
C LYS A 172 5.16 14.97 -1.68
N LEU A 173 4.66 14.73 -0.46
CA LEU A 173 3.46 13.92 -0.21
C LEU A 173 2.24 14.51 -0.92
N LEU A 174 2.00 15.82 -0.78
CA LEU A 174 0.86 16.50 -1.42
C LEU A 174 0.92 16.41 -2.96
N LEU A 175 2.12 16.59 -3.55
CA LEU A 175 2.30 16.42 -5.00
C LEU A 175 2.04 14.98 -5.44
N THR A 176 2.51 14.01 -4.68
CA THR A 176 2.29 12.58 -4.95
C THR A 176 0.80 12.23 -4.90
N VAL A 177 0.07 12.68 -3.88
CA VAL A 177 -1.38 12.46 -3.77
C VAL A 177 -2.14 13.08 -4.95
N ARG A 178 -1.78 14.30 -5.39
CA ARG A 178 -2.38 14.92 -6.58
C ARG A 178 -2.15 14.10 -7.84
N LYS A 179 -0.94 13.58 -8.05
CA LYS A 179 -0.61 12.69 -9.17
C LYS A 179 -1.40 11.39 -9.10
N LEU A 180 -1.47 10.77 -7.93
CA LEU A 180 -2.24 9.56 -7.69
C LEU A 180 -3.70 9.71 -8.10
N LYS A 181 -4.36 10.79 -7.67
CA LYS A 181 -5.77 11.06 -8.03
C LYS A 181 -6.00 11.10 -9.53
N LYS A 182 -5.10 11.73 -10.27
CA LYS A 182 -5.21 11.81 -11.73
C LYS A 182 -5.02 10.48 -12.45
N VAL A 183 -4.24 9.54 -11.87
CA VAL A 183 -3.89 8.28 -12.53
C VAL A 183 -4.73 7.12 -12.01
N PHE A 184 -4.91 7.00 -10.70
CA PHE A 184 -5.57 5.84 -10.09
C PHE A 184 -7.09 6.02 -9.97
N TRP A 185 -7.57 7.26 -9.79
CA TRP A 185 -9.02 7.57 -9.74
C TRP A 185 -9.56 8.21 -11.02
N ALA A 186 -8.88 8.02 -12.14
CA ALA A 186 -9.40 8.45 -13.43
C ALA A 186 -10.59 7.57 -13.85
N GLU A 187 -11.69 8.18 -14.29
CA GLU A 187 -12.88 7.48 -14.78
C GLU A 187 -12.60 6.55 -15.96
N SER A 188 -11.54 6.85 -16.74
CA SER A 188 -11.05 5.96 -17.80
C SER A 188 -10.60 4.57 -17.32
N ASN A 189 -10.42 4.38 -16.00
CA ASN A 189 -10.09 3.08 -15.40
C ASN A 189 -11.31 2.17 -15.23
N CYS A 190 -12.53 2.64 -15.54
CA CYS A 190 -13.77 1.86 -15.58
C CYS A 190 -13.91 1.09 -16.91
N ARG A 191 -12.94 0.27 -17.29
CA ARG A 191 -12.98 -0.52 -18.55
C ARG A 191 -12.91 -2.00 -18.28
#